data_a6ec8226c37515fabe74102c54905282
#
_entry.id   a6ec8226c37515fabe74102c54905282
#
_cell.length_a   1.000
_cell.length_b   1.000
_cell.length_c   1.000
_cell.angle_alpha   90.00
_cell.angle_beta   90.00
_cell.angle_gamma   90.00
#
_symmetry.space_group_name_H-M   'P 1'
#
loop_
_entity.id
_entity.type
_entity.pdbx_description
1 polymer ?
#
loop_
_entity_poly.entity_id
_entity_poly.type
_entity_poly.pdbx_seq_one_letter_code
_entity_poly.pdbx_strand_id
1 'polypeptide(L)'
;PTRIAKTTITVLNKRKNILIFCALIEEAISVQKKLPGSAILTGDTKKEERERILSQFKNGSIKCLINVGVLTTGFDYPALEAVLLARSTMSLSLYYQIVGRVMRIYTYPDGSKKKGWVVDMGGNLNFFGKIETMKIIENENGFSIWNNNRQLTNVPFQK
;
A
#
# COMPACT_ATOMS: atom_id res chain seq x y z
N PRO A 1 -6.68 1.89 -16.10
CA PRO A 1 -7.86 1.71 -15.21
C PRO A 1 -8.49 0.33 -15.33
N THR A 2 -8.75 -0.16 -16.53
CA THR A 2 -9.41 -1.46 -16.75
C THR A 2 -8.58 -2.63 -16.21
N ARG A 3 -7.27 -2.61 -16.43
CA ARG A 3 -6.37 -3.65 -15.92
C ARG A 3 -6.32 -3.63 -14.39
N ILE A 4 -6.26 -2.45 -13.79
CA ILE A 4 -6.27 -2.29 -12.34
C ILE A 4 -7.57 -2.88 -11.76
N ALA A 5 -8.74 -2.52 -12.33
CA ALA A 5 -10.03 -3.01 -11.87
C ALA A 5 -10.16 -4.52 -11.99
N LYS A 6 -9.76 -5.11 -13.11
CA LYS A 6 -9.78 -6.58 -13.31
C LYS A 6 -8.88 -7.31 -12.30
N THR A 7 -7.68 -6.81 -12.09
CA THR A 7 -6.75 -7.37 -11.12
C THR A 7 -7.32 -7.27 -9.70
N THR A 8 -7.92 -6.15 -9.35
CA THR A 8 -8.55 -5.93 -8.05
C THR A 8 -9.67 -6.93 -7.79
N ILE A 9 -10.54 -7.18 -8.76
CA ILE A 9 -11.61 -8.17 -8.64
C ILE A 9 -11.02 -9.57 -8.40
N THR A 10 -9.97 -9.93 -9.13
CA THR A 10 -9.29 -11.21 -8.95
C THR A 10 -8.71 -11.35 -7.54
N VAL A 11 -8.08 -10.30 -7.02
CA VAL A 11 -7.53 -10.28 -5.67
C VAL A 11 -8.64 -10.41 -4.62
N LEU A 12 -9.74 -9.67 -4.75
CA LEU A 12 -10.86 -9.70 -3.81
C LEU A 12 -11.60 -11.03 -3.78
N ASN A 13 -11.46 -11.88 -4.80
CA ASN A 13 -11.96 -13.24 -4.76
C ASN A 13 -11.18 -14.14 -3.78
N LYS A 14 -9.97 -13.74 -3.40
CA LYS A 14 -9.06 -14.53 -2.56
C LYS A 14 -8.61 -13.79 -1.29
N ARG A 15 -8.88 -12.49 -1.20
CA ARG A 15 -8.49 -11.62 -0.07
C ARG A 15 -9.67 -10.79 0.36
N LYS A 16 -9.71 -10.43 1.66
CA LYS A 16 -10.85 -9.71 2.27
C LYS A 16 -10.89 -8.24 1.91
N ASN A 17 -9.74 -7.64 1.66
CA ASN A 17 -9.61 -6.21 1.38
C ASN A 17 -8.40 -5.91 0.52
N ILE A 18 -8.43 -4.74 -0.11
CA ILE A 18 -7.33 -4.26 -0.95
C ILE A 18 -7.19 -2.74 -0.83
N LEU A 19 -5.96 -2.28 -0.75
CA LEU A 19 -5.58 -0.87 -0.83
C LEU A 19 -4.85 -0.62 -2.14
N ILE A 20 -5.37 0.31 -2.96
CA ILE A 20 -4.80 0.65 -4.27
C ILE A 20 -4.12 2.01 -4.18
N PHE A 21 -2.88 2.09 -4.66
CA PHE A 21 -2.13 3.34 -4.78
C PHE A 21 -2.08 3.78 -6.24
N CYS A 22 -2.76 4.90 -6.55
CA CYS A 22 -2.74 5.56 -7.85
C CYS A 22 -1.88 6.82 -7.81
N ALA A 23 -1.32 7.20 -8.96
CA ALA A 23 -0.55 8.44 -9.10
C ALA A 23 -1.46 9.65 -9.35
N LEU A 24 -2.56 9.46 -10.06
CA LEU A 24 -3.45 10.52 -10.52
C LEU A 24 -4.88 10.32 -10.04
N ILE A 25 -5.54 11.44 -9.70
CA ILE A 25 -6.95 11.44 -9.28
C ILE A 25 -7.87 10.92 -10.40
N GLU A 26 -7.60 11.30 -11.65
CA GLU A 26 -8.39 10.87 -12.81
C GLU A 26 -8.34 9.35 -13.01
N GLU A 27 -7.18 8.76 -12.79
CA GLU A 27 -7.02 7.30 -12.83
C GLU A 27 -7.83 6.65 -11.70
N ALA A 28 -7.75 7.18 -10.50
CA ALA A 28 -8.50 6.69 -9.36
C ALA A 28 -10.02 6.73 -9.60
N ILE A 29 -10.54 7.84 -10.15
CA ILE A 29 -11.94 7.98 -10.51
C ILE A 29 -12.35 6.94 -11.56
N SER A 30 -11.51 6.74 -12.58
CA SER A 30 -11.76 5.75 -13.63
C SER A 30 -11.79 4.32 -13.10
N VAL A 31 -10.94 4.02 -12.14
CA VAL A 31 -10.92 2.72 -11.43
C VAL A 31 -12.17 2.56 -10.58
N GLN A 32 -12.54 3.60 -9.80
CA GLN A 32 -13.72 3.57 -8.94
C GLN A 32 -15.01 3.28 -9.70
N LYS A 33 -15.18 3.89 -10.88
CA LYS A 33 -16.34 3.64 -11.75
C LYS A 33 -16.49 2.17 -12.14
N LYS A 34 -15.39 1.44 -12.17
CA LYS A 34 -15.37 0.00 -12.51
C LYS A 34 -15.43 -0.92 -11.29
N LEU A 35 -15.37 -0.36 -10.10
CA LEU A 35 -15.38 -1.09 -8.83
C LEU A 35 -16.45 -0.50 -7.91
N PRO A 36 -17.74 -0.87 -8.11
CA PRO A 36 -18.81 -0.39 -7.24
C PRO A 36 -18.53 -0.72 -5.76
N GLY A 37 -18.80 0.23 -4.88
CA GLY A 37 -18.54 0.10 -3.45
C GLY A 37 -17.11 0.44 -3.03
N SER A 38 -16.22 0.80 -3.95
CA SER A 38 -14.91 1.34 -3.61
C SER A 38 -14.98 2.81 -3.20
N ALA A 39 -13.99 3.25 -2.42
CA ALA A 39 -13.87 4.65 -2.01
C ALA A 39 -12.52 5.22 -2.43
N ILE A 40 -12.45 6.54 -2.61
CA ILE A 40 -11.23 7.27 -2.96
C ILE A 40 -10.85 8.21 -1.82
N LEU A 41 -9.55 8.21 -1.47
CA LEU A 41 -8.92 9.21 -0.62
C LEU A 41 -7.91 10.01 -1.43
N THR A 42 -8.01 11.35 -1.35
CA THR A 42 -7.06 12.29 -1.93
C THR A 42 -6.62 13.29 -0.88
N GLY A 43 -5.67 14.19 -1.22
CA GLY A 43 -5.26 15.28 -0.35
C GLY A 43 -6.39 16.28 -0.03
N ASP A 44 -7.42 16.34 -0.88
CA ASP A 44 -8.57 17.25 -0.70
C ASP A 44 -9.73 16.63 0.08
N THR A 45 -9.63 15.37 0.44
CA THR A 45 -10.66 14.69 1.25
C THR A 45 -10.71 15.33 2.65
N LYS A 46 -11.90 15.78 3.06
CA LYS A 46 -12.11 16.38 4.37
C LYS A 46 -11.85 15.39 5.49
N LYS A 47 -11.44 15.89 6.66
CA LYS A 47 -11.06 15.05 7.80
C LYS A 47 -12.18 14.10 8.23
N GLU A 48 -13.42 14.59 8.36
CA GLU A 48 -14.57 13.77 8.75
C GLU A 48 -14.87 12.67 7.72
N GLU A 49 -14.82 13.01 6.45
CA GLU A 49 -15.00 12.06 5.34
C GLU A 49 -13.89 11.00 5.34
N ARG A 50 -12.65 11.43 5.54
CA ARG A 50 -11.49 10.54 5.62
C ARG A 50 -11.63 9.54 6.77
N GLU A 51 -11.99 10.01 7.95
CA GLU A 51 -12.18 9.16 9.13
C GLU A 51 -13.33 8.15 8.90
N ARG A 52 -14.42 8.59 8.27
CA ARG A 52 -15.55 7.72 7.91
C ARG A 52 -15.14 6.61 6.95
N ILE A 53 -14.44 6.97 5.88
CA ILE A 53 -13.96 6.02 4.85
C ILE A 53 -12.99 5.01 5.47
N LEU A 54 -12.03 5.47 6.27
CA LEU A 54 -11.06 4.59 6.93
C LEU A 54 -11.74 3.64 7.91
N SER A 55 -12.71 4.12 8.67
CA SER A 55 -13.50 3.29 9.59
C SER A 55 -14.27 2.20 8.84
N GLN A 56 -14.93 2.55 7.73
CA GLN A 56 -15.68 1.59 6.91
C GLN A 56 -14.76 0.59 6.20
N PHE A 57 -13.55 0.99 5.84
CA PHE A 57 -12.55 0.09 5.28
C PHE A 57 -12.07 -0.93 6.34
N LYS A 58 -11.81 -0.46 7.55
CA LYS A 58 -11.38 -1.33 8.66
C LYS A 58 -12.48 -2.28 9.14
N ASN A 59 -13.75 -1.87 9.09
CA ASN A 59 -14.86 -2.73 9.51
C ASN A 59 -15.37 -3.68 8.42
N GLY A 60 -14.84 -3.59 7.20
CA GLY A 60 -15.22 -4.45 6.08
C GLY A 60 -16.39 -3.97 5.23
N SER A 61 -17.02 -2.82 5.55
CA SER A 61 -18.08 -2.23 4.73
C SER A 61 -17.55 -1.77 3.36
N ILE A 62 -16.32 -1.25 3.33
CA ILE A 62 -15.58 -0.92 2.11
C ILE A 62 -14.44 -1.93 1.99
N LYS A 63 -14.41 -2.70 0.91
CA LYS A 63 -13.38 -3.72 0.67
C LYS A 63 -12.24 -3.23 -0.20
N CYS A 64 -12.44 -2.16 -0.95
CA CYS A 64 -11.45 -1.56 -1.83
C CYS A 64 -11.32 -0.08 -1.55
N LEU A 65 -10.14 0.34 -1.14
CA LEU A 65 -9.80 1.73 -0.90
C LEU A 65 -8.76 2.18 -1.92
N ILE A 66 -9.05 3.25 -2.64
CA ILE A 66 -8.15 3.82 -3.65
C ILE A 66 -7.52 5.09 -3.06
N ASN A 67 -6.21 5.13 -3.00
CA ASN A 67 -5.46 6.24 -2.42
C ASN A 67 -4.64 6.97 -3.47
N VAL A 68 -4.72 8.30 -3.44
CA VAL A 68 -3.89 9.18 -4.26
C VAL A 68 -3.09 10.10 -3.34
N GLY A 69 -1.87 9.69 -3.03
CA GLY A 69 -0.87 10.54 -2.37
C GLY A 69 -1.04 10.82 -0.87
N VAL A 70 -1.98 10.17 -0.14
CA VAL A 70 -2.35 10.62 1.21
C VAL A 70 -2.01 9.65 2.35
N LEU A 71 -2.01 8.35 2.12
CA LEU A 71 -1.81 7.36 3.18
C LEU A 71 -0.33 7.03 3.38
N THR A 72 0.45 8.00 3.84
CA THR A 72 1.89 7.82 4.04
C THR A 72 2.25 7.51 5.49
N THR A 73 1.51 8.07 6.46
CA THR A 73 1.76 7.89 7.90
C THR A 73 0.45 7.71 8.66
N GLY A 74 0.51 7.05 9.81
CA GLY A 74 -0.62 6.94 10.72
C GLY A 74 -1.74 5.99 10.31
N PHE A 75 -1.65 5.33 9.15
CA PHE A 75 -2.60 4.31 8.76
C PHE A 75 -2.18 2.97 9.36
N ASP A 76 -2.85 2.57 10.42
CA ASP A 76 -2.63 1.28 11.08
C ASP A 76 -3.83 0.36 10.87
N TYR A 77 -3.64 -0.66 10.05
CA TYR A 77 -4.64 -1.69 9.80
C TYR A 77 -3.95 -3.05 9.66
N PRO A 78 -3.68 -3.74 10.79
CA PRO A 78 -2.98 -5.03 10.76
C PRO A 78 -3.66 -6.11 9.92
N ALA A 79 -4.98 -6.05 9.76
CA ALA A 79 -5.77 -6.97 8.95
C ALA A 79 -5.78 -6.63 7.46
N LEU A 80 -5.00 -5.66 6.99
CA LEU A 80 -4.85 -5.36 5.57
C LEU A 80 -4.22 -6.55 4.84
N GLU A 81 -4.96 -7.13 3.87
CA GLU A 81 -4.56 -8.37 3.20
C GLU A 81 -3.89 -8.16 1.85
N ALA A 82 -4.21 -7.09 1.15
CA ALA A 82 -3.65 -6.86 -0.18
C ALA A 82 -3.39 -5.39 -0.45
N VAL A 83 -2.34 -5.14 -1.23
CA VAL A 83 -2.01 -3.82 -1.79
C VAL A 83 -1.74 -3.96 -3.27
N LEU A 84 -2.29 -3.05 -4.06
CA LEU A 84 -1.97 -2.90 -5.47
C LEU A 84 -1.25 -1.57 -5.70
N LEU A 85 -0.04 -1.65 -6.21
CA LEU A 85 0.80 -0.49 -6.49
C LEU A 85 0.69 -0.15 -7.98
N ALA A 86 -0.15 0.83 -8.30
CA ALA A 86 -0.33 1.32 -9.68
C ALA A 86 0.63 2.48 -10.01
N ARG A 87 1.46 2.91 -9.04
CA ARG A 87 2.45 3.98 -9.24
C ARG A 87 3.80 3.41 -9.62
N SER A 88 4.43 4.03 -10.63
CA SER A 88 5.80 3.71 -11.04
C SER A 88 6.87 4.50 -10.27
N THR A 89 6.50 5.62 -9.65
CA THR A 89 7.43 6.49 -8.92
C THR A 89 7.05 6.56 -7.45
N MET A 90 7.55 5.61 -6.67
CA MET A 90 7.34 5.56 -5.24
C MET A 90 8.69 5.69 -4.53
N SER A 91 8.75 6.45 -3.43
CA SER A 91 9.96 6.49 -2.62
C SER A 91 10.20 5.13 -1.97
N LEU A 92 11.47 4.78 -1.76
CA LEU A 92 11.82 3.53 -1.08
C LEU A 92 11.18 3.44 0.31
N SER A 93 11.15 4.55 1.05
CA SER A 93 10.53 4.62 2.38
C SER A 93 9.04 4.27 2.32
N LEU A 94 8.30 4.85 1.38
CA LEU A 94 6.88 4.55 1.20
C LEU A 94 6.64 3.10 0.77
N TYR A 95 7.43 2.61 -0.19
CA TYR A 95 7.38 1.23 -0.64
C TYR A 95 7.60 0.24 0.51
N TYR A 96 8.66 0.46 1.30
CA TYR A 96 8.98 -0.36 2.46
C TYR A 96 7.87 -0.37 3.51
N GLN A 97 7.31 0.80 3.83
CA GLN A 97 6.22 0.92 4.80
C GLN A 97 4.95 0.20 4.34
N ILE A 98 4.58 0.36 3.07
CA ILE A 98 3.37 -0.25 2.52
C ILE A 98 3.48 -1.77 2.50
N VAL A 99 4.57 -2.30 1.95
CA VAL A 99 4.79 -3.75 1.88
C VAL A 99 4.91 -4.35 3.28
N GLY A 100 5.61 -3.66 4.19
CA GLY A 100 5.72 -4.09 5.59
C GLY A 100 4.38 -4.20 6.30
N ARG A 101 3.44 -3.31 6.02
CA ARG A 101 2.09 -3.35 6.59
C ARG A 101 1.29 -4.55 6.09
N VAL A 102 1.37 -4.84 4.79
CA VAL A 102 0.66 -5.98 4.18
C VAL A 102 1.24 -7.30 4.67
N MET A 103 2.54 -7.37 4.85
CA MET A 103 3.24 -8.57 5.32
C MET A 103 3.21 -8.75 6.84
N ARG A 104 2.63 -7.79 7.58
CA ARG A 104 2.49 -7.87 9.04
C ARG A 104 1.70 -9.11 9.44
N ILE A 105 2.19 -9.84 10.43
CA ILE A 105 1.51 -11.01 10.98
C ILE A 105 0.23 -10.57 11.68
N TYR A 106 -0.86 -11.23 11.34
CA TYR A 106 -2.16 -11.03 11.99
C TYR A 106 -2.92 -12.36 12.07
N THR A 107 -3.49 -12.64 13.23
CA THR A 107 -4.34 -13.81 13.47
C THR A 107 -5.78 -13.34 13.66
N TYR A 108 -6.69 -13.89 12.85
CA TYR A 108 -8.12 -13.58 12.97
C TYR A 108 -8.74 -14.24 14.19
N PRO A 109 -9.92 -13.78 14.66
CA PRO A 109 -10.61 -14.37 15.80
C PRO A 109 -10.92 -15.87 15.65
N ASP A 110 -11.06 -16.38 14.42
CA ASP A 110 -11.25 -17.79 14.12
C ASP A 110 -9.97 -18.62 14.17
N GLY A 111 -8.82 -18.01 14.48
CA GLY A 111 -7.52 -18.66 14.55
C GLY A 111 -6.75 -18.74 13.23
N SER A 112 -7.37 -18.38 12.11
CA SER A 112 -6.68 -18.34 10.83
C SER A 112 -5.68 -17.17 10.76
N LYS A 113 -4.61 -17.35 9.99
CA LYS A 113 -3.57 -16.33 9.82
C LYS A 113 -3.76 -15.58 8.51
N LYS A 114 -3.54 -14.28 8.58
CA LYS A 114 -3.55 -13.41 7.39
C LYS A 114 -2.46 -13.83 6.41
N LYS A 115 -2.82 -13.82 5.11
CA LYS A 115 -1.88 -13.97 4.00
C LYS A 115 -1.84 -12.68 3.21
N GLY A 116 -0.73 -11.94 3.34
CA GLY A 116 -0.54 -10.69 2.61
C GLY A 116 -0.24 -10.91 1.13
N TRP A 117 -0.75 -10.01 0.29
CA TRP A 117 -0.52 -10.06 -1.15
C TRP A 117 -0.17 -8.66 -1.67
N VAL A 118 0.97 -8.56 -2.36
CA VAL A 118 1.40 -7.31 -3.01
C VAL A 118 1.37 -7.51 -4.51
N VAL A 119 0.58 -6.68 -5.19
CA VAL A 119 0.52 -6.62 -6.65
C VAL A 119 1.20 -5.33 -7.11
N ASP A 120 2.32 -5.46 -7.78
CA ASP A 120 3.10 -4.32 -8.26
C ASP A 120 2.92 -4.14 -9.76
N MET A 121 2.09 -3.18 -10.14
CA MET A 121 1.86 -2.78 -11.53
C MET A 121 2.70 -1.58 -11.95
N GLY A 122 3.42 -0.96 -11.00
CA GLY A 122 4.25 0.22 -11.25
C GLY A 122 5.75 -0.07 -11.43
N GLY A 123 6.17 -1.33 -11.35
CA GLY A 123 7.58 -1.70 -11.50
C GLY A 123 8.46 -1.43 -10.27
N ASN A 124 7.88 -1.17 -9.10
CA ASN A 124 8.64 -0.86 -7.88
C ASN A 124 9.52 -2.02 -7.43
N LEU A 125 9.03 -3.25 -7.56
CA LEU A 125 9.80 -4.44 -7.21
C LEU A 125 11.06 -4.57 -8.08
N ASN A 126 10.98 -4.27 -9.37
CA ASN A 126 12.13 -4.28 -10.27
C ASN A 126 13.14 -3.19 -9.91
N PHE A 127 12.66 -2.04 -9.44
CA PHE A 127 13.52 -0.91 -9.08
C PHE A 127 14.16 -1.10 -7.70
N PHE A 128 13.38 -1.44 -6.67
CA PHE A 128 13.85 -1.55 -5.29
C PHE A 128 14.31 -2.95 -4.88
N GLY A 129 13.83 -3.98 -5.56
CA GLY A 129 14.06 -5.37 -5.18
C GLY A 129 13.14 -5.86 -4.06
N LYS A 130 13.35 -7.09 -3.64
CA LYS A 130 12.57 -7.71 -2.56
C LYS A 130 12.98 -7.14 -1.20
N ILE A 131 12.00 -6.85 -0.35
CA ILE A 131 12.26 -6.33 1.00
C ILE A 131 13.08 -7.31 1.84
N GLU A 132 12.86 -8.61 1.71
CA GLU A 132 13.56 -9.65 2.45
C GLU A 132 15.06 -9.67 2.19
N THR A 133 15.52 -9.16 1.04
CA THR A 133 16.94 -9.09 0.67
C THR A 133 17.55 -7.72 0.94
N MET A 134 16.78 -6.76 1.45
CA MET A 134 17.29 -5.44 1.79
C MET A 134 18.18 -5.49 3.02
N LYS A 135 19.28 -4.72 2.99
CA LYS A 135 20.21 -4.55 4.10
C LYS A 135 20.25 -3.09 4.51
N ILE A 136 20.25 -2.87 5.82
CA ILE A 136 20.40 -1.54 6.40
C ILE A 136 21.79 -1.45 7.01
N ILE A 137 22.57 -0.44 6.58
CA ILE A 137 23.90 -0.16 7.09
C ILE A 137 23.87 1.18 7.78
N GLU A 138 24.14 1.18 9.08
CA GLU A 138 24.19 2.39 9.90
C GLU A 138 25.56 3.06 9.80
N ASN A 139 25.57 4.39 9.83
CA ASN A 139 26.77 5.22 9.90
C ASN A 139 26.55 6.40 10.86
N GLU A 140 27.55 7.26 11.04
CA GLU A 140 27.50 8.37 11.99
C GLU A 140 26.37 9.39 11.72
N ASN A 141 25.92 9.52 10.48
CA ASN A 141 24.95 10.54 10.05
C ASN A 141 23.55 9.98 9.76
N GLY A 142 23.39 8.66 9.74
CA GLY A 142 22.15 8.02 9.37
C GLY A 142 22.37 6.55 9.01
N PHE A 143 21.57 6.09 8.08
CA PHE A 143 21.73 4.75 7.55
C PHE A 143 21.53 4.72 6.04
N SER A 144 22.11 3.71 5.39
CA SER A 144 21.90 3.43 3.98
C SER A 144 21.16 2.12 3.81
N ILE A 145 20.32 2.03 2.78
CA ILE A 145 19.58 0.84 2.44
C ILE A 145 20.13 0.27 1.14
N TRP A 146 20.50 -1.00 1.17
CA TRP A 146 21.11 -1.72 0.07
C TRP A 146 20.26 -2.94 -0.32
N ASN A 147 20.29 -3.28 -1.58
CA ASN A 147 19.73 -4.53 -2.07
C ASN A 147 20.59 -5.07 -3.21
N ASN A 148 21.03 -6.33 -3.10
CA ASN A 148 21.89 -7.00 -4.09
C ASN A 148 23.16 -6.19 -4.44
N ASN A 149 23.86 -5.67 -3.41
CA ASN A 149 25.06 -4.83 -3.52
C ASN A 149 24.84 -3.46 -4.20
N ARG A 150 23.58 -3.05 -4.37
CA ARG A 150 23.20 -1.75 -4.87
C ARG A 150 22.66 -0.88 -3.74
N GLN A 151 23.22 0.32 -3.59
CA GLN A 151 22.70 1.30 -2.66
C GLN A 151 21.43 1.94 -3.23
N LEU A 152 20.31 1.86 -2.48
CA LEU A 152 19.03 2.40 -2.90
C LEU A 152 18.80 3.83 -2.41
N THR A 153 19.20 4.13 -1.16
CA THR A 153 19.05 5.45 -0.57
C THR A 153 19.89 5.64 0.69
N ASN A 154 20.05 6.89 1.10
CA ASN A 154 20.55 7.29 2.42
C ASN A 154 19.40 7.92 3.21
N VAL A 155 19.29 7.56 4.48
CA VAL A 155 18.32 8.14 5.40
C VAL A 155 19.08 8.80 6.55
N PRO A 156 19.13 10.14 6.62
CA PRO A 156 19.79 10.83 7.71
C PRO A 156 19.01 10.67 9.01
N PHE A 157 19.71 10.66 10.13
CA PHE A 157 19.06 10.73 11.43
C PHE A 157 18.29 12.05 11.55
N GLN A 158 17.07 11.98 12.05
CA GLN A 158 16.31 13.18 12.39
C GLN A 158 16.96 13.85 13.59
N LYS A 159 17.24 15.15 13.43
CA LYS A 159 17.76 15.98 14.52
C LYS A 159 16.65 16.38 15.48
#